data_a562a438148a28c5a9717f7e5f928258
#
_entry.id   a562a438148a28c5a9717f7e5f928258
#
_cell.length_a   1.000
_cell.length_b   1.000
_cell.length_c   1.000
_cell.angle_alpha   90.00
_cell.angle_beta   90.00
_cell.angle_gamma   90.00
#
_symmetry.space_group_name_H-M   'P 1'
#
loop_
_entity.id
_entity.type
_entity.pdbx_description
1 polymer ?
#
loop_
_entity_poly.entity_id
_entity_poly.type
_entity_poly.pdbx_seq_one_letter_code
_entity_poly.pdbx_strand_id
1 'polypeptide(L)'
;MDTRIAGATENLWDGRKAEGLSELEALGYRSNLLGADRAVANFGGGNTSTKARERDHAGHEVEVLWVKGSGSDLATIRADQFTGLKLEEVLPLEERDEMSDEEMVAYLASCQLRPDMPRGSIETLLHAFVPYAHVDHTHPDAINMICCAEGGETLAAECFGEEAVWIPYIRPGFTLSKQVGEAVRSNPNARFVLLAKHGLVTWGESHQESYGRTIEAINRAAEFVASRAAEPFGGRAIEPLAPERREAL
;
A
#
# COMPACT_ATOMS: atom_id res chain seq x y z
N MET A 1 10.55 -28.80 10.52
CA MET A 1 9.73 -27.69 11.04
C MET A 1 10.09 -26.47 10.22
N ASP A 2 9.14 -25.88 9.57
CA ASP A 2 9.35 -24.64 8.80
C ASP A 2 9.66 -23.53 9.81
N THR A 3 10.90 -23.02 9.78
CA THR A 3 11.40 -22.00 10.73
C THR A 3 11.08 -20.58 10.27
N ARG A 4 10.13 -20.41 9.34
CA ARG A 4 9.73 -19.09 8.90
C ARG A 4 9.10 -18.30 10.05
N ILE A 5 9.58 -17.08 10.23
CA ILE A 5 9.00 -16.13 11.17
C ILE A 5 7.58 -15.80 10.70
N ALA A 6 6.60 -15.87 11.60
CA ALA A 6 5.22 -15.56 11.26
C ALA A 6 5.10 -14.12 10.73
N GLY A 7 4.45 -13.96 9.58
CA GLY A 7 4.29 -12.67 8.91
C GLY A 7 5.48 -12.22 8.05
N ALA A 8 6.59 -12.99 7.99
CA ALA A 8 7.67 -12.74 7.05
C ALA A 8 7.30 -13.23 5.63
N THR A 9 7.80 -12.54 4.62
CA THR A 9 7.52 -12.81 3.21
C THR A 9 8.79 -12.87 2.37
N GLU A 10 8.73 -13.56 1.22
CA GLU A 10 9.86 -13.67 0.29
C GLU A 10 9.83 -12.54 -0.75
N ASN A 11 11.03 -12.08 -1.16
CA ASN A 11 11.14 -11.19 -2.31
C ASN A 11 11.03 -12.04 -3.60
N LEU A 12 9.91 -11.94 -4.28
CA LEU A 12 9.60 -12.71 -5.50
C LEU A 12 9.85 -11.92 -6.78
N TRP A 13 10.46 -10.74 -6.71
CA TRP A 13 10.75 -9.94 -7.90
C TRP A 13 11.72 -10.67 -8.83
N ASP A 14 11.32 -10.85 -10.09
CA ASP A 14 12.17 -11.35 -11.16
C ASP A 14 12.31 -10.28 -12.25
N GLY A 15 13.47 -9.65 -12.33
CA GLY A 15 13.74 -8.58 -13.30
C GLY A 15 13.59 -9.02 -14.76
N ARG A 16 13.82 -10.32 -15.05
CA ARG A 16 13.62 -10.85 -16.41
C ARG A 16 12.15 -10.89 -16.82
N LYS A 17 11.24 -11.07 -15.86
CA LYS A 17 9.79 -11.02 -16.12
C LYS A 17 9.30 -9.58 -16.29
N ALA A 18 9.99 -8.63 -15.69
CA ALA A 18 9.68 -7.20 -15.81
C ALA A 18 10.28 -6.57 -17.07
N GLU A 19 11.29 -7.20 -17.67
CA GLU A 19 11.97 -6.68 -18.87
C GLU A 19 11.01 -6.58 -20.06
N GLY A 20 10.96 -5.40 -20.68
CA GLY A 20 10.12 -5.13 -21.86
C GLY A 20 8.63 -4.90 -21.56
N LEU A 21 8.19 -4.96 -20.32
CA LEU A 21 6.84 -4.54 -19.94
C LEU A 21 6.68 -3.02 -20.05
N SER A 22 5.51 -2.57 -20.49
CA SER A 22 5.10 -1.19 -20.32
C SER A 22 4.92 -0.84 -18.81
N GLU A 23 4.92 0.45 -18.48
CA GLU A 23 4.72 0.91 -17.09
C GLU A 23 3.44 0.34 -16.45
N LEU A 24 2.35 0.27 -17.20
CA LEU A 24 1.09 -0.29 -16.71
C LEU A 24 1.14 -1.81 -16.52
N GLU A 25 1.83 -2.54 -17.41
CA GLU A 25 2.03 -3.98 -17.26
C GLU A 25 2.96 -4.30 -16.09
N ALA A 26 4.03 -3.52 -15.91
CA ALA A 26 4.95 -3.64 -14.77
C ALA A 26 4.26 -3.31 -13.45
N LEU A 27 3.33 -2.32 -13.43
CA LEU A 27 2.47 -2.04 -12.29
C LEU A 27 1.57 -3.25 -11.98
N GLY A 28 0.96 -3.87 -12.98
CA GLY A 28 0.17 -5.10 -12.84
C GLY A 28 1.01 -6.23 -12.24
N TYR A 29 2.21 -6.47 -12.78
CA TYR A 29 3.14 -7.48 -12.29
C TYR A 29 3.51 -7.25 -10.82
N ARG A 30 3.91 -6.01 -10.44
CA ARG A 30 4.22 -5.64 -9.06
C ARG A 30 3.03 -5.87 -8.13
N SER A 31 1.85 -5.44 -8.54
CA SER A 31 0.61 -5.61 -7.78
C SER A 31 0.29 -7.09 -7.53
N ASN A 32 0.42 -7.92 -8.56
CA ASN A 32 0.17 -9.35 -8.44
C ASN A 32 1.15 -10.03 -7.48
N LEU A 33 2.43 -9.63 -7.46
CA LEU A 33 3.40 -10.13 -6.50
C LEU A 33 3.02 -9.76 -5.06
N LEU A 34 2.63 -8.50 -4.81
CA LEU A 34 2.18 -8.05 -3.48
C LEU A 34 0.89 -8.76 -3.05
N GLY A 35 -0.05 -8.94 -3.96
CA GLY A 35 -1.33 -9.58 -3.68
C GLY A 35 -1.27 -11.11 -3.55
N ALA A 36 -0.23 -11.75 -4.08
CA ALA A 36 -0.08 -13.21 -4.04
C ALA A 36 0.15 -13.73 -2.61
N ASP A 37 0.79 -12.94 -1.75
CA ASP A 37 1.01 -13.27 -0.35
C ASP A 37 -0.01 -12.54 0.53
N ARG A 38 -0.88 -13.29 1.20
CA ARG A 38 -1.94 -12.73 2.05
C ARG A 38 -1.41 -12.15 3.37
N ALA A 39 -0.19 -12.45 3.76
CA ALA A 39 0.51 -11.74 4.84
C ALA A 39 0.91 -10.31 4.44
N VAL A 40 1.03 -10.03 3.14
CA VAL A 40 1.35 -8.71 2.58
C VAL A 40 0.07 -7.90 2.29
N ALA A 41 -0.90 -8.51 1.60
CA ALA A 41 -2.14 -7.85 1.22
C ALA A 41 -3.33 -8.82 1.31
N ASN A 42 -4.32 -8.48 2.11
CA ASN A 42 -5.57 -9.22 2.22
C ASN A 42 -6.50 -8.97 1.01
N PHE A 43 -7.61 -9.71 0.93
CA PHE A 43 -8.54 -9.64 -0.20
C PHE A 43 -9.11 -8.23 -0.39
N GLY A 44 -8.92 -7.68 -1.59
CA GLY A 44 -9.40 -6.35 -1.97
C GLY A 44 -8.68 -5.18 -1.27
N GLY A 45 -7.84 -5.45 -0.27
CA GLY A 45 -7.10 -4.44 0.48
C GLY A 45 -5.86 -3.93 -0.26
N GLY A 46 -5.38 -2.76 0.17
CA GLY A 46 -4.22 -2.10 -0.41
C GLY A 46 -4.45 -1.55 -1.82
N ASN A 47 -3.50 -0.78 -2.28
CA ASN A 47 -3.46 -0.22 -3.63
C ASN A 47 -2.03 0.12 -4.04
N THR A 48 -1.81 0.15 -5.33
CA THR A 48 -0.52 0.39 -5.96
C THR A 48 -0.67 1.40 -7.08
N SER A 49 0.39 2.14 -7.37
CA SER A 49 0.36 3.12 -8.45
C SER A 49 1.70 3.27 -9.15
N THR A 50 1.65 3.82 -10.36
CA THR A 50 2.82 4.32 -11.08
C THR A 50 2.49 5.64 -11.77
N LYS A 51 3.45 6.55 -11.83
CA LYS A 51 3.39 7.78 -12.62
C LYS A 51 4.14 7.54 -13.91
N ALA A 52 3.47 7.78 -15.03
CA ALA A 52 4.01 7.52 -16.36
C ALA A 52 3.60 8.62 -17.33
N ARG A 53 4.34 8.73 -18.43
CA ARG A 53 3.96 9.59 -19.55
C ARG A 53 3.09 8.80 -20.52
N GLU A 54 1.95 9.39 -20.86
CA GLU A 54 0.97 8.82 -21.76
C GLU A 54 0.56 9.82 -22.84
N ARG A 55 -0.20 9.35 -23.82
CA ARG A 55 -0.85 10.23 -24.78
C ARG A 55 -2.34 10.30 -24.48
N ASP A 56 -2.86 11.54 -24.38
CA ASP A 56 -4.29 11.77 -24.28
C ASP A 56 -4.98 11.49 -25.64
N HIS A 57 -6.30 11.61 -25.67
CA HIS A 57 -7.09 11.41 -26.90
C HIS A 57 -6.85 12.47 -28.00
N ALA A 58 -6.22 13.60 -27.65
CA ALA A 58 -5.79 14.62 -28.59
C ALA A 58 -4.36 14.40 -29.11
N GLY A 59 -3.65 13.38 -28.58
CA GLY A 59 -2.28 13.03 -28.92
C GLY A 59 -1.21 13.82 -28.16
N HIS A 60 -1.58 14.61 -27.16
CA HIS A 60 -0.65 15.34 -26.31
C HIS A 60 -0.01 14.39 -25.29
N GLU A 61 1.28 14.61 -25.03
CA GLU A 61 1.94 13.94 -23.91
C GLU A 61 1.46 14.54 -22.58
N VAL A 62 1.01 13.68 -21.67
CA VAL A 62 0.52 14.05 -20.35
C VAL A 62 1.14 13.14 -19.31
N GLU A 63 1.39 13.65 -18.11
CA GLU A 63 1.76 12.81 -16.96
C GLU A 63 0.49 12.20 -16.36
N VAL A 64 0.51 10.88 -16.20
CA VAL A 64 -0.63 10.10 -15.72
C VAL A 64 -0.27 9.33 -14.47
N LEU A 65 -1.09 9.44 -13.45
CA LEU A 65 -1.10 8.54 -12.31
C LEU A 65 -1.96 7.32 -12.65
N TRP A 66 -1.33 6.18 -12.86
CA TRP A 66 -2.01 4.89 -12.89
C TRP A 66 -2.16 4.36 -11.46
N VAL A 67 -3.38 4.11 -11.02
CA VAL A 67 -3.68 3.63 -9.67
C VAL A 67 -4.75 2.54 -9.70
N LYS A 68 -4.68 1.61 -8.76
CA LYS A 68 -5.64 0.51 -8.63
C LYS A 68 -7.09 1.02 -8.61
N GLY A 69 -7.92 0.46 -9.47
CA GLY A 69 -9.37 0.69 -9.47
C GLY A 69 -10.04 0.09 -8.23
N SER A 70 -11.06 0.78 -7.74
CA SER A 70 -11.84 0.35 -6.57
C SER A 70 -12.50 -1.00 -6.83
N GLY A 71 -12.45 -1.90 -5.85
CA GLY A 71 -13.10 -3.21 -5.90
C GLY A 71 -12.28 -4.31 -6.58
N SER A 72 -11.09 -4.04 -7.14
CA SER A 72 -10.19 -5.07 -7.65
C SER A 72 -9.27 -5.63 -6.55
N ASP A 73 -8.77 -6.85 -6.74
CA ASP A 73 -7.82 -7.51 -5.82
C ASP A 73 -6.42 -7.46 -6.42
N LEU A 74 -5.41 -7.08 -5.64
CA LEU A 74 -4.03 -6.96 -6.10
C LEU A 74 -3.50 -8.26 -6.70
N ALA A 75 -3.87 -9.43 -6.16
CA ALA A 75 -3.39 -10.72 -6.64
C ALA A 75 -3.79 -11.03 -8.09
N THR A 76 -4.89 -10.44 -8.56
CA THR A 76 -5.49 -10.78 -9.86
C THR A 76 -5.75 -9.59 -10.75
N ILE A 77 -5.32 -8.40 -10.32
CA ILE A 77 -5.55 -7.16 -11.08
C ILE A 77 -4.88 -7.19 -12.45
N ARG A 78 -5.60 -6.71 -13.46
CA ARG A 78 -5.14 -6.58 -14.84
C ARG A 78 -5.10 -5.11 -15.24
N ALA A 79 -4.43 -4.81 -16.34
CA ALA A 79 -4.26 -3.46 -16.87
C ALA A 79 -5.57 -2.66 -17.01
N ASP A 80 -6.65 -3.32 -17.41
CA ASP A 80 -7.98 -2.71 -17.57
C ASP A 80 -8.69 -2.37 -16.25
N GLN A 81 -8.14 -2.78 -15.12
CA GLN A 81 -8.68 -2.52 -13.78
C GLN A 81 -7.93 -1.40 -13.03
N PHE A 82 -6.93 -0.80 -13.66
CA PHE A 82 -6.34 0.45 -13.18
C PHE A 82 -7.07 1.65 -13.78
N THR A 83 -7.10 2.76 -13.03
CA THR A 83 -7.54 4.04 -13.55
C THR A 83 -6.33 4.94 -13.78
N GLY A 84 -6.30 5.65 -14.90
CA GLY A 84 -5.31 6.67 -15.20
C GLY A 84 -5.91 8.05 -14.98
N LEU A 85 -5.23 8.89 -14.21
CA LEU A 85 -5.63 10.27 -13.95
C LEU A 85 -4.54 11.22 -14.43
N LYS A 86 -4.91 12.31 -15.07
CA LYS A 86 -3.97 13.36 -15.46
C LYS A 86 -3.42 14.04 -14.21
N LEU A 87 -2.14 13.88 -13.98
CA LEU A 87 -1.52 14.29 -12.72
C LEU A 87 -1.56 15.82 -12.54
N GLU A 88 -1.44 16.59 -13.62
CA GLU A 88 -1.55 18.04 -13.63
C GLU A 88 -2.92 18.56 -13.16
N GLU A 89 -3.97 17.77 -13.35
CA GLU A 89 -5.32 18.10 -12.87
C GLU A 89 -5.55 17.67 -11.42
N VAL A 90 -4.80 16.66 -10.94
CA VAL A 90 -4.94 16.10 -9.57
C VAL A 90 -4.09 16.86 -8.55
N LEU A 91 -2.85 17.21 -8.88
CA LEU A 91 -1.90 17.81 -7.93
C LEU A 91 -2.39 19.15 -7.32
N PRO A 92 -3.11 20.05 -8.04
CA PRO A 92 -3.61 21.28 -7.44
C PRO A 92 -4.57 21.06 -6.25
N LEU A 93 -5.14 19.86 -6.09
CA LEU A 93 -5.96 19.54 -4.92
C LEU A 93 -5.16 19.61 -3.62
N GLU A 94 -3.85 19.45 -3.67
CA GLU A 94 -2.97 19.54 -2.48
C GLU A 94 -3.01 20.92 -1.84
N GLU A 95 -3.32 21.98 -2.59
CA GLU A 95 -3.44 23.35 -2.09
C GLU A 95 -4.75 23.59 -1.32
N ARG A 96 -5.75 22.70 -1.43
CA ARG A 96 -7.00 22.84 -0.70
C ARG A 96 -6.83 22.49 0.76
N ASP A 97 -7.55 23.18 1.64
CA ASP A 97 -7.53 22.90 3.08
C ASP A 97 -8.34 21.65 3.43
N GLU A 98 -9.51 21.50 2.81
CA GLU A 98 -10.44 20.40 3.05
C GLU A 98 -11.19 19.98 1.78
N MET A 99 -11.67 18.75 1.76
CA MET A 99 -12.52 18.20 0.71
C MET A 99 -13.33 17.03 1.26
N SER A 100 -14.62 16.98 0.95
CA SER A 100 -15.44 15.81 1.29
C SER A 100 -15.11 14.62 0.37
N ASP A 101 -15.45 13.40 0.82
CA ASP A 101 -15.24 12.20 0.02
C ASP A 101 -16.04 12.26 -1.29
N GLU A 102 -17.27 12.80 -1.26
CA GLU A 102 -18.13 12.95 -2.42
C GLU A 102 -17.55 13.93 -3.45
N GLU A 103 -17.06 15.09 -2.98
CA GLU A 103 -16.38 16.06 -3.86
C GLU A 103 -15.12 15.48 -4.47
N MET A 104 -14.29 14.79 -3.65
CA MET A 104 -13.07 14.16 -4.11
C MET A 104 -13.34 13.12 -5.20
N VAL A 105 -14.31 12.24 -4.98
CA VAL A 105 -14.68 11.21 -5.95
C VAL A 105 -15.20 11.83 -7.26
N ALA A 106 -16.06 12.86 -7.18
CA ALA A 106 -16.59 13.53 -8.34
C ALA A 106 -15.49 14.26 -9.14
N TYR A 107 -14.58 14.93 -8.44
CA TYR A 107 -13.46 15.62 -9.08
C TYR A 107 -12.49 14.64 -9.75
N LEU A 108 -12.08 13.60 -9.06
CA LEU A 108 -11.16 12.58 -9.60
C LEU A 108 -11.74 11.88 -10.84
N ALA A 109 -13.05 11.72 -10.91
CA ALA A 109 -13.71 11.19 -12.11
C ALA A 109 -13.52 12.12 -13.34
N SER A 110 -13.46 13.43 -13.14
CA SER A 110 -13.21 14.40 -14.21
C SER A 110 -11.74 14.44 -14.66
N CYS A 111 -10.80 14.03 -13.80
CA CYS A 111 -9.38 13.99 -14.10
C CYS A 111 -8.94 12.72 -14.86
N GLN A 112 -9.86 11.78 -15.12
CA GLN A 112 -9.53 10.54 -15.81
C GLN A 112 -8.98 10.79 -17.22
N LEU A 113 -7.98 10.01 -17.60
CA LEU A 113 -7.39 10.04 -18.94
C LEU A 113 -8.43 9.70 -20.02
N ARG A 114 -9.36 8.80 -19.70
CA ARG A 114 -10.51 8.40 -20.53
C ARG A 114 -11.76 8.26 -19.65
N PRO A 115 -12.95 8.60 -20.16
CA PRO A 115 -14.18 8.68 -19.35
C PRO A 115 -14.75 7.31 -18.92
N ASP A 116 -14.28 6.22 -19.48
CA ASP A 116 -14.77 4.85 -19.25
C ASP A 116 -13.87 4.04 -18.30
N MET A 117 -12.94 4.71 -17.63
CA MET A 117 -12.02 4.04 -16.70
C MET A 117 -12.71 3.68 -15.37
N PRO A 118 -12.21 2.64 -14.68
CA PRO A 118 -12.71 2.31 -13.36
C PRO A 118 -12.60 3.49 -12.38
N ARG A 119 -13.49 3.55 -11.41
CA ARG A 119 -13.33 4.50 -10.30
C ARG A 119 -12.06 4.18 -9.52
N GLY A 120 -11.23 5.18 -9.24
CA GLY A 120 -10.04 5.04 -8.41
C GLY A 120 -10.36 4.69 -6.94
N SER A 121 -9.35 4.25 -6.21
CA SER A 121 -9.41 4.06 -4.75
C SER A 121 -9.72 5.39 -4.05
N ILE A 122 -10.31 5.32 -2.85
CA ILE A 122 -10.47 6.48 -1.95
C ILE A 122 -9.11 7.09 -1.56
N GLU A 123 -8.03 6.33 -1.71
CA GLU A 123 -6.65 6.72 -1.40
C GLU A 123 -5.85 7.16 -2.64
N THR A 124 -6.52 7.40 -3.76
CA THR A 124 -5.88 7.87 -5.00
C THR A 124 -5.00 9.10 -4.79
N LEU A 125 -5.44 10.06 -3.97
CA LEU A 125 -4.66 11.27 -3.68
C LEU A 125 -3.40 10.99 -2.86
N LEU A 126 -3.39 9.97 -2.00
CA LEU A 126 -2.18 9.53 -1.30
C LEU A 126 -1.07 9.19 -2.32
N HIS A 127 -1.43 8.44 -3.36
CA HIS A 127 -0.50 8.08 -4.42
C HIS A 127 -0.07 9.29 -5.28
N ALA A 128 -0.96 10.25 -5.50
CA ALA A 128 -0.65 11.46 -6.24
C ALA A 128 0.35 12.34 -5.51
N PHE A 129 0.16 12.55 -4.20
CA PHE A 129 0.91 13.50 -3.39
C PHE A 129 2.28 12.98 -2.91
N VAL A 130 2.51 11.67 -2.90
CA VAL A 130 3.86 11.11 -2.70
C VAL A 130 4.71 11.40 -3.93
N PRO A 131 5.86 12.13 -3.80
CA PRO A 131 6.61 12.67 -4.95
C PRO A 131 7.57 11.63 -5.60
N TYR A 132 7.11 10.39 -5.73
CA TYR A 132 7.87 9.28 -6.32
C TYR A 132 7.06 8.61 -7.42
N ALA A 133 7.76 7.97 -8.37
CA ALA A 133 7.13 7.35 -9.52
C ALA A 133 6.23 6.18 -9.13
N HIS A 134 6.68 5.36 -8.18
CA HIS A 134 5.99 4.12 -7.80
C HIS A 134 5.65 4.15 -6.32
N VAL A 135 4.38 3.89 -5.98
CA VAL A 135 3.89 3.90 -4.60
C VAL A 135 3.07 2.64 -4.33
N ASP A 136 3.36 1.99 -3.21
CA ASP A 136 2.62 0.83 -2.72
C ASP A 136 2.03 1.15 -1.34
N HIS A 137 0.75 0.89 -1.19
CA HIS A 137 0.05 0.90 0.09
C HIS A 137 -0.54 -0.48 0.35
N THR A 138 -0.17 -1.07 1.48
CA THR A 138 -0.58 -2.43 1.87
C THR A 138 -0.93 -2.50 3.35
N HIS A 139 -1.63 -3.58 3.74
CA HIS A 139 -2.04 -3.84 5.12
C HIS A 139 -1.40 -5.13 5.65
N PRO A 140 -0.06 -5.20 5.73
CA PRO A 140 0.62 -6.44 6.11
C PRO A 140 0.38 -6.79 7.58
N ASP A 141 0.23 -8.08 7.86
CA ASP A 141 -0.04 -8.57 9.22
C ASP A 141 1.03 -8.11 10.21
N ALA A 142 2.33 -8.27 9.86
CA ALA A 142 3.44 -7.89 10.74
C ALA A 142 3.48 -6.39 11.04
N ILE A 143 3.20 -5.55 10.04
CA ILE A 143 3.10 -4.10 10.21
C ILE A 143 1.90 -3.75 11.08
N ASN A 144 0.74 -4.38 10.83
CA ASN A 144 -0.46 -4.10 11.59
C ASN A 144 -0.38 -4.56 13.04
N MET A 145 0.43 -5.58 13.36
CA MET A 145 0.76 -5.91 14.75
C MET A 145 1.39 -4.73 15.49
N ILE A 146 2.22 -3.93 14.81
CA ILE A 146 2.82 -2.70 15.37
C ILE A 146 1.81 -1.55 15.34
N CYS A 147 1.20 -1.30 14.16
CA CYS A 147 0.34 -0.13 13.94
C CYS A 147 -0.94 -0.15 14.78
N CYS A 148 -1.44 -1.33 15.17
CA CYS A 148 -2.65 -1.48 15.98
C CYS A 148 -2.36 -1.73 17.47
N ALA A 149 -1.09 -1.88 17.87
CA ALA A 149 -0.72 -2.10 19.26
C ALA A 149 -0.91 -0.84 20.11
N GLU A 150 -1.13 -1.04 21.40
CA GLU A 150 -0.94 0.03 22.40
C GLU A 150 0.54 0.47 22.40
N GLY A 151 0.81 1.76 22.29
CA GLY A 151 2.18 2.27 22.14
C GLY A 151 2.81 2.00 20.77
N GLY A 152 2.01 1.76 19.73
CA GLY A 152 2.48 1.43 18.37
C GLY A 152 3.50 2.41 17.81
N GLU A 153 3.37 3.73 18.09
CA GLU A 153 4.34 4.74 17.69
C GLU A 153 5.74 4.48 18.27
N THR A 154 5.81 4.13 19.54
CA THR A 154 7.08 3.77 20.19
C THR A 154 7.66 2.51 19.61
N LEU A 155 6.83 1.48 19.38
CA LEU A 155 7.26 0.23 18.75
C LEU A 155 7.76 0.45 17.32
N ALA A 156 7.11 1.33 16.57
CA ALA A 156 7.53 1.72 15.22
C ALA A 156 8.90 2.40 15.23
N ALA A 157 9.10 3.37 16.15
CA ALA A 157 10.37 4.05 16.33
C ALA A 157 11.51 3.08 16.73
N GLU A 158 11.22 2.11 17.61
CA GLU A 158 12.20 1.09 18.00
C GLU A 158 12.52 0.11 16.84
N CYS A 159 11.54 -0.22 16.00
CA CYS A 159 11.72 -1.13 14.86
C CYS A 159 12.45 -0.46 13.69
N PHE A 160 12.08 0.77 13.35
CA PHE A 160 12.48 1.40 12.08
C PHE A 160 13.37 2.64 12.27
N GLY A 161 13.44 3.23 13.47
CA GLY A 161 14.19 4.46 13.71
C GLY A 161 13.69 5.60 12.83
N GLU A 162 14.63 6.38 12.29
CA GLU A 162 14.36 7.53 11.42
C GLU A 162 13.94 7.15 9.99
N GLU A 163 14.01 5.88 9.62
CA GLU A 163 13.58 5.42 8.30
C GLU A 163 12.06 5.33 8.16
N ALA A 164 11.31 5.40 9.27
CA ALA A 164 9.85 5.40 9.24
C ALA A 164 9.26 6.68 9.80
N VAL A 165 8.26 7.21 9.13
CA VAL A 165 7.40 8.27 9.65
C VAL A 165 6.11 7.64 10.17
N TRP A 166 5.74 7.98 11.41
CA TRP A 166 4.48 7.59 12.00
C TRP A 166 3.41 8.65 11.75
N ILE A 167 2.25 8.23 11.23
CA ILE A 167 1.07 9.09 11.10
C ILE A 167 -0.01 8.56 12.05
N PRO A 168 -0.48 9.37 13.01
CA PRO A 168 -1.61 9.03 13.87
C PRO A 168 -2.85 8.65 13.05
N TYR A 169 -3.77 7.89 13.67
CA TYR A 169 -4.97 7.45 12.96
C TYR A 169 -5.79 8.63 12.45
N ILE A 170 -5.97 8.63 11.15
CA ILE A 170 -6.90 9.48 10.42
C ILE A 170 -7.67 8.58 9.46
N ARG A 171 -8.96 8.86 9.30
CA ARG A 171 -9.78 8.17 8.31
C ARG A 171 -9.18 8.32 6.91
N PRO A 172 -9.10 7.23 6.12
CA PRO A 172 -8.69 7.30 4.72
C PRO A 172 -9.49 8.34 3.92
N GLY A 173 -8.79 9.10 3.09
CA GLY A 173 -9.37 10.15 2.28
C GLY A 173 -8.43 11.35 2.10
N PHE A 174 -9.00 12.51 1.84
CA PHE A 174 -8.25 13.72 1.48
C PHE A 174 -7.19 14.12 2.51
N THR A 175 -7.59 14.27 3.78
CA THR A 175 -6.69 14.73 4.86
C THR A 175 -5.50 13.77 5.08
N LEU A 176 -5.76 12.45 5.11
CA LEU A 176 -4.70 11.47 5.23
C LEU A 176 -3.73 11.57 4.05
N SER A 177 -4.25 11.72 2.82
CA SER A 177 -3.43 11.83 1.63
C SER A 177 -2.46 13.02 1.67
N LYS A 178 -2.94 14.19 2.13
CA LYS A 178 -2.08 15.37 2.33
C LYS A 178 -0.99 15.11 3.36
N GLN A 179 -1.35 14.54 4.51
CA GLN A 179 -0.37 14.25 5.56
C GLN A 179 0.69 13.26 5.12
N VAL A 180 0.34 12.24 4.34
CA VAL A 180 1.32 11.28 3.79
C VAL A 180 2.26 11.99 2.81
N GLY A 181 1.75 12.79 1.88
CA GLY A 181 2.57 13.55 0.95
C GLY A 181 3.53 14.51 1.65
N GLU A 182 3.05 15.26 2.63
CA GLU A 182 3.86 16.18 3.45
C GLU A 182 4.92 15.42 4.27
N ALA A 183 4.54 14.31 4.90
CA ALA A 183 5.44 13.48 5.69
C ALA A 183 6.61 12.97 4.86
N VAL A 184 6.36 12.50 3.63
CA VAL A 184 7.40 12.01 2.72
C VAL A 184 8.33 13.15 2.29
N ARG A 185 7.79 14.33 1.93
CA ARG A 185 8.60 15.48 1.52
C ARG A 185 9.45 16.06 2.65
N SER A 186 8.90 16.09 3.85
CA SER A 186 9.58 16.67 5.03
C SER A 186 10.62 15.74 5.65
N ASN A 187 10.62 14.46 5.30
CA ASN A 187 11.53 13.45 5.84
C ASN A 187 12.30 12.74 4.72
N PRO A 188 13.33 13.35 4.13
CA PRO A 188 14.03 12.80 2.97
C PRO A 188 14.78 11.48 3.26
N ASN A 189 15.03 11.16 4.53
CA ASN A 189 15.65 9.89 4.94
C ASN A 189 14.61 8.78 5.16
N ALA A 190 13.32 9.13 5.19
CA ALA A 190 12.28 8.15 5.37
C ALA A 190 12.16 7.22 4.15
N ARG A 191 11.90 5.97 4.42
CA ARG A 191 11.68 4.91 3.43
C ARG A 191 10.29 4.29 3.55
N PHE A 192 9.64 4.54 4.69
CA PHE A 192 8.34 3.99 5.05
C PHE A 192 7.48 5.04 5.72
N VAL A 193 6.18 4.99 5.47
CA VAL A 193 5.18 5.64 6.32
C VAL A 193 4.32 4.56 6.96
N LEU A 194 4.23 4.59 8.29
CA LEU A 194 3.38 3.72 9.08
C LEU A 194 2.13 4.49 9.49
N LEU A 195 0.99 3.95 9.10
CA LEU A 195 -0.32 4.53 9.37
C LEU A 195 -0.93 3.83 10.59
N ALA A 196 -1.11 4.54 11.71
CA ALA A 196 -1.72 3.99 12.91
C ALA A 196 -3.07 3.35 12.61
N LYS A 197 -3.28 2.11 13.07
CA LYS A 197 -4.50 1.31 12.89
C LYS A 197 -4.91 1.11 11.42
N HIS A 198 -3.95 1.16 10.50
CA HIS A 198 -4.25 1.09 9.08
C HIS A 198 -3.25 0.24 8.30
N GLY A 199 -1.99 0.69 8.15
CA GLY A 199 -1.04 -0.07 7.34
C GLY A 199 0.26 0.66 7.02
N LEU A 200 0.81 0.33 5.85
CA LEU A 200 2.14 0.71 5.35
C LEU A 200 2.02 1.46 4.02
N VAL A 201 2.82 2.51 3.85
CA VAL A 201 3.08 3.13 2.55
C VAL A 201 4.57 3.07 2.26
N THR A 202 4.93 2.64 1.07
CA THR A 202 6.29 2.60 0.54
C THR A 202 6.34 3.19 -0.86
N TRP A 203 7.53 3.53 -1.34
CA TRP A 203 7.73 4.14 -2.66
C TRP A 203 9.10 3.84 -3.22
N GLY A 204 9.31 4.15 -4.49
CA GLY A 204 10.59 4.02 -5.16
C GLY A 204 10.62 4.73 -6.52
N GLU A 205 11.82 4.89 -7.06
CA GLU A 205 12.04 5.41 -8.41
C GLU A 205 11.90 4.31 -9.48
N SER A 206 11.82 3.04 -9.05
CA SER A 206 11.54 1.91 -9.90
C SER A 206 10.52 0.97 -9.26
N HIS A 207 9.83 0.15 -10.08
CA HIS A 207 8.93 -0.89 -9.60
C HIS A 207 9.61 -1.86 -8.63
N GLN A 208 10.86 -2.25 -8.96
CA GLN A 208 11.64 -3.15 -8.11
C GLN A 208 11.97 -2.55 -6.76
N GLU A 209 12.30 -1.26 -6.73
CA GLU A 209 12.63 -0.55 -5.48
C GLU A 209 11.40 -0.42 -4.58
N SER A 210 10.25 0.03 -5.12
CA SER A 210 9.00 0.15 -4.36
C SER A 210 8.60 -1.20 -3.76
N TYR A 211 8.55 -2.25 -4.59
CA TYR A 211 8.28 -3.62 -4.14
C TYR A 211 9.28 -4.09 -3.07
N GLY A 212 10.59 -3.92 -3.33
CA GLY A 212 11.64 -4.35 -2.41
C GLY A 212 11.55 -3.67 -1.04
N ARG A 213 11.22 -2.37 -1.00
CA ARG A 213 10.98 -1.64 0.25
C ARG A 213 9.79 -2.16 1.03
N THR A 214 8.70 -2.52 0.33
CA THR A 214 7.54 -3.14 0.98
C THR A 214 7.93 -4.45 1.67
N ILE A 215 8.62 -5.33 0.95
CA ILE A 215 9.07 -6.62 1.48
C ILE A 215 10.07 -6.44 2.65
N GLU A 216 10.99 -5.50 2.53
CA GLU A 216 11.95 -5.16 3.60
C GLU A 216 11.24 -4.70 4.88
N ALA A 217 10.30 -3.74 4.76
CA ALA A 217 9.55 -3.23 5.90
C ALA A 217 8.79 -4.36 6.62
N ILE A 218 8.13 -5.23 5.86
CA ILE A 218 7.38 -6.37 6.40
C ILE A 218 8.29 -7.32 7.17
N ASN A 219 9.43 -7.70 6.59
CA ASN A 219 10.35 -8.62 7.22
C ASN A 219 10.98 -8.05 8.49
N ARG A 220 11.36 -6.77 8.50
CA ARG A 220 11.84 -6.07 9.72
C ARG A 220 10.78 -6.07 10.81
N ALA A 221 9.52 -5.77 10.47
CA ALA A 221 8.42 -5.83 11.42
C ALA A 221 8.20 -7.24 11.96
N ALA A 222 8.22 -8.26 11.10
CA ALA A 222 8.04 -9.65 11.50
C ALA A 222 9.15 -10.12 12.46
N GLU A 223 10.40 -9.83 12.16
CA GLU A 223 11.55 -10.13 13.03
C GLU A 223 11.44 -9.40 14.38
N PHE A 224 11.08 -8.11 14.33
CA PHE A 224 10.91 -7.29 15.53
C PHE A 224 9.80 -7.87 16.44
N VAL A 225 8.64 -8.18 15.88
CA VAL A 225 7.51 -8.77 16.62
C VAL A 225 7.90 -10.14 17.17
N ALA A 226 8.52 -11.01 16.35
CA ALA A 226 8.95 -12.34 16.79
C ALA A 226 9.96 -12.29 17.95
N SER A 227 10.86 -11.29 17.95
CA SER A 227 11.85 -11.12 19.03
C SER A 227 11.25 -10.72 20.38
N ARG A 228 10.00 -10.20 20.38
CA ARG A 228 9.29 -9.68 21.55
C ARG A 228 8.10 -10.52 21.97
N ALA A 229 7.61 -11.37 21.08
CA ALA A 229 6.53 -12.28 21.42
C ALA A 229 7.02 -13.33 22.42
N ALA A 230 6.55 -13.24 23.64
CA ALA A 230 6.88 -14.24 24.69
C ALA A 230 6.15 -15.57 24.46
N GLU A 231 5.04 -15.56 23.73
CA GLU A 231 4.22 -16.76 23.41
C GLU A 231 3.66 -16.60 21.97
N PRO A 232 3.36 -17.71 21.29
CA PRO A 232 2.72 -17.67 19.98
C PRO A 232 1.42 -16.86 20.03
N PHE A 233 1.11 -16.15 18.93
CA PHE A 233 -0.16 -15.45 18.75
C PHE A 233 -1.33 -16.41 19.04
N GLY A 234 -2.24 -15.98 19.92
CA GLY A 234 -3.40 -16.79 20.35
C GLY A 234 -3.26 -17.40 21.75
N GLY A 235 -2.14 -17.15 22.44
CA GLY A 235 -1.91 -17.64 23.80
C GLY A 235 -1.61 -19.14 23.88
N ARG A 236 -1.76 -19.73 25.07
CA ARG A 236 -1.53 -21.19 25.28
C ARG A 236 -2.40 -22.01 24.35
N ALA A 237 -1.81 -23.04 23.75
CA ALA A 237 -2.57 -24.05 23.03
C ALA A 237 -3.68 -24.58 23.94
N ILE A 238 -4.93 -24.33 23.58
CA ILE A 238 -6.08 -24.87 24.26
C ILE A 238 -6.10 -26.37 23.92
N GLU A 239 -6.17 -27.24 24.93
CA GLU A 239 -6.40 -28.65 24.66
C GLU A 239 -7.63 -28.83 23.78
N PRO A 240 -7.55 -29.64 22.70
CA PRO A 240 -8.68 -29.87 21.84
C PRO A 240 -9.87 -30.35 22.68
N LEU A 241 -11.04 -29.74 22.46
CA LEU A 241 -12.29 -30.25 23.05
C LEU A 241 -12.41 -31.74 22.78
N ALA A 242 -12.71 -32.50 23.83
CA ALA A 242 -13.01 -33.93 23.71
C ALA A 242 -14.10 -34.14 22.64
N PRO A 243 -14.03 -35.23 21.84
CA PRO A 243 -14.95 -35.49 20.73
C PRO A 243 -16.41 -35.31 21.10
N GLU A 244 -16.80 -35.78 22.28
CA GLU A 244 -18.17 -35.69 22.80
C GLU A 244 -18.69 -34.26 23.03
N ARG A 245 -17.75 -33.28 23.22
CA ARG A 245 -18.08 -31.84 23.33
C ARG A 245 -18.15 -31.13 21.99
N ARG A 246 -17.51 -31.71 20.94
CA ARG A 246 -17.58 -31.14 19.58
C ARG A 246 -18.92 -31.45 18.91
N GLU A 247 -19.57 -32.54 19.27
CA GLU A 247 -20.87 -32.93 18.73
C GLU A 247 -22.04 -32.15 19.39
N ALA A 248 -21.78 -31.45 20.50
CA ALA A 248 -22.78 -30.68 21.24
C ALA A 248 -22.83 -29.18 20.93
N LEU A 249 -21.99 -28.70 19.97
CA LEU A 249 -21.91 -27.34 19.46
C LEU A 249 -22.37 -27.28 18.00
#